data_6b48d42602b5f0d208ec4838f0a8132e
#
_entry.id   6b48d42602b5f0d208ec4838f0a8132e
#
_cell.length_a   1.000
_cell.length_b   1.000
_cell.length_c   1.000
_cell.angle_alpha   90.00
_cell.angle_beta   90.00
_cell.angle_gamma   90.00
#
_symmetry.space_group_name_H-M   'P 1'
#
loop_
_entity.id
_entity.type
_entity.pdbx_description
1 polymer ?
#
loop_
_entity_poly.entity_id
_entity_poly.type
_entity_poly.pdbx_seq_one_letter_code
_entity_poly.pdbx_strand_id
1 'polypeptide(L)'
;MKLQTQVTLTKAENLIDYNSQLLLLGSCFVENIGDKLDYFKFHTVQNPFGILFHAIAIENLIIRAIHQNEYAENDVFFLNDKWQCYYAHSDLSAVSKEQLLLNLNRGLAQTRKQIEKASHILITLGTAWVYQSKSTGKVVANCHKVPQKEFDKKLLSIDDIEK
;
A
#
# COMPACT_ATOMS: atom_id res chain seq x y z
N MET A 1 1.19 39.51 -13.99
CA MET A 1 0.49 38.20 -14.02
C MET A 1 1.02 37.35 -12.86
N LYS A 2 0.18 36.92 -11.93
CA LYS A 2 0.62 36.00 -10.87
C LYS A 2 0.71 34.58 -11.47
N LEU A 3 1.92 34.02 -11.58
CA LEU A 3 2.18 32.69 -12.11
C LEU A 3 2.19 31.61 -11.01
N GLN A 4 1.77 31.95 -9.79
CA GLN A 4 1.83 31.08 -8.63
C GLN A 4 0.51 31.16 -7.86
N THR A 5 -0.05 30.01 -7.54
CA THR A 5 -1.18 29.89 -6.61
C THR A 5 -0.62 29.79 -5.18
N GLN A 6 -1.01 30.70 -4.32
CA GLN A 6 -0.68 30.59 -2.89
C GLN A 6 -1.68 29.65 -2.22
N VAL A 7 -1.18 28.57 -1.64
CA VAL A 7 -1.95 27.67 -0.79
C VAL A 7 -1.75 28.08 0.66
N THR A 8 -2.81 28.55 1.29
CA THR A 8 -2.77 28.91 2.72
C THR A 8 -2.81 27.62 3.53
N LEU A 9 -1.76 27.36 4.30
CA LEU A 9 -1.66 26.20 5.19
C LEU A 9 -1.94 26.65 6.62
N THR A 10 -2.83 25.93 7.30
CA THR A 10 -3.02 26.05 8.74
C THR A 10 -2.02 25.16 9.46
N LYS A 11 -1.37 25.68 10.48
CA LYS A 11 -0.43 24.90 11.29
C LYS A 11 -1.18 23.74 11.96
N ALA A 12 -0.69 22.52 11.80
CA ALA A 12 -1.24 21.36 12.47
C ALA A 12 -0.96 21.42 13.98
N GLU A 13 -1.87 20.89 14.79
CA GLU A 13 -1.70 20.80 16.24
C GLU A 13 -0.65 19.74 16.62
N ASN A 14 -0.72 18.58 15.95
CA ASN A 14 0.24 17.48 16.12
C ASN A 14 1.33 17.58 15.04
N LEU A 15 2.48 18.13 15.40
CA LEU A 15 3.60 18.31 14.46
C LEU A 15 4.47 17.07 14.40
N ILE A 16 4.94 16.77 13.20
CA ILE A 16 5.98 15.75 12.98
C ILE A 16 7.32 16.30 13.49
N ASP A 17 7.99 15.54 14.32
CA ASP A 17 9.34 15.81 14.85
C ASP A 17 10.23 14.56 14.79
N TYR A 18 11.44 14.63 15.31
CA TYR A 18 12.38 13.51 15.30
C TYR A 18 12.01 12.34 16.24
N ASN A 19 11.06 12.53 17.15
CA ASN A 19 10.53 11.46 18.01
C ASN A 19 9.32 10.78 17.37
N SER A 20 8.77 11.38 16.32
CA SER A 20 7.59 10.87 15.63
C SER A 20 7.87 9.53 14.95
N GLN A 21 6.95 8.59 15.10
CA GLN A 21 6.96 7.30 14.39
C GLN A 21 6.00 7.40 13.20
N LEU A 22 6.52 7.32 11.98
CA LEU A 22 5.75 7.57 10.77
C LEU A 22 5.48 6.26 10.04
N LEU A 23 4.22 5.98 9.74
CA LEU A 23 3.81 4.95 8.78
C LEU A 23 3.36 5.64 7.49
N LEU A 24 4.01 5.32 6.38
CA LEU A 24 3.72 5.88 5.06
C LEU A 24 3.19 4.79 4.14
N LEU A 25 1.98 4.97 3.61
CA LEU A 25 1.32 4.00 2.73
C LEU A 25 0.81 4.68 1.47
N GLY A 26 0.98 4.07 0.32
CA GLY A 26 0.34 4.53 -0.90
C GLY A 26 1.21 4.55 -2.15
N SER A 27 1.11 5.64 -2.90
CA SER A 27 1.72 5.80 -4.22
C SER A 27 3.24 6.07 -4.16
N CYS A 28 3.88 6.12 -5.33
CA CYS A 28 5.30 6.49 -5.45
C CYS A 28 5.62 7.88 -4.84
N PHE A 29 4.62 8.76 -4.70
CA PHE A 29 4.81 10.03 -4.01
C PHE A 29 5.20 9.82 -2.54
N VAL A 30 4.55 8.88 -1.85
CA VAL A 30 4.87 8.58 -0.45
C VAL A 30 6.26 7.98 -0.29
N GLU A 31 6.73 7.20 -1.26
CA GLU A 31 8.10 6.68 -1.24
C GLU A 31 9.13 7.81 -1.37
N ASN A 32 8.92 8.70 -2.33
CA ASN A 32 9.82 9.86 -2.50
C ASN A 32 9.88 10.77 -1.26
N ILE A 33 8.76 10.94 -0.55
CA ILE A 33 8.72 11.70 0.70
C ILE A 33 9.38 10.91 1.84
N GLY A 34 9.09 9.60 1.92
CA GLY A 34 9.67 8.70 2.91
C GLY A 34 11.20 8.64 2.82
N ASP A 35 11.74 8.52 1.61
CA ASP A 35 13.19 8.53 1.37
C ASP A 35 13.84 9.83 1.85
N LYS A 36 13.19 10.98 1.64
CA LYS A 36 13.66 12.27 2.16
C LYS A 36 13.60 12.33 3.68
N LEU A 37 12.51 11.87 4.27
CA LEU A 37 12.38 11.82 5.73
C LEU A 37 13.44 10.92 6.35
N ASP A 38 13.70 9.74 5.76
CA ASP A 38 14.75 8.83 6.20
C ASP A 38 16.15 9.44 6.04
N TYR A 39 16.41 10.12 4.92
CA TYR A 39 17.66 10.88 4.72
C TYR A 39 17.89 11.91 5.86
N PHE A 40 16.84 12.60 6.29
CA PHE A 40 16.87 13.55 7.40
C PHE A 40 16.70 12.88 8.77
N LYS A 41 16.77 11.54 8.85
CA LYS A 41 16.78 10.76 10.11
C LYS A 41 15.48 10.78 10.91
N PHE A 42 14.35 10.97 10.24
CA PHE A 42 13.05 10.67 10.83
C PHE A 42 12.82 9.16 10.91
N HIS A 43 12.03 8.72 11.87
CA HIS A 43 11.67 7.31 12.00
C HIS A 43 10.50 6.97 11.08
N THR A 44 10.80 6.34 9.95
CA THR A 44 9.81 6.00 8.93
C THR A 44 9.69 4.49 8.70
N VAL A 45 8.49 4.02 8.43
CA VAL A 45 8.22 2.76 7.74
C VAL A 45 7.36 3.10 6.54
N GLN A 46 7.83 2.76 5.35
CA GLN A 46 7.15 3.09 4.10
C GLN A 46 6.82 1.82 3.31
N ASN A 47 5.61 1.77 2.78
CA ASN A 47 5.12 0.77 1.84
C ASN A 47 5.60 -0.67 2.10
N PRO A 48 5.31 -1.30 3.26
CA PRO A 48 5.76 -2.67 3.55
C PRO A 48 5.30 -3.72 2.52
N PHE A 49 4.26 -3.39 1.73
CA PHE A 49 3.74 -4.20 0.62
C PHE A 49 4.09 -3.65 -0.77
N GLY A 50 5.07 -2.71 -0.82
CA GLY A 50 5.35 -1.91 -1.99
C GLY A 50 4.24 -0.91 -2.27
N ILE A 51 4.27 -0.28 -3.44
CA ILE A 51 3.31 0.77 -3.83
C ILE A 51 1.89 0.20 -3.92
N LEU A 52 0.96 0.82 -3.18
CA LEU A 52 -0.47 0.56 -3.24
C LEU A 52 -1.20 1.84 -3.68
N PHE A 53 -1.78 1.84 -4.88
CA PHE A 53 -2.26 3.06 -5.51
C PHE A 53 -3.67 3.51 -5.09
N HIS A 54 -4.52 2.63 -4.58
CA HIS A 54 -5.93 2.92 -4.32
C HIS A 54 -6.37 2.51 -2.92
N ALA A 55 -7.42 3.17 -2.43
CA ALA A 55 -7.94 3.03 -1.07
C ALA A 55 -8.19 1.58 -0.66
N ILE A 56 -8.89 0.80 -1.48
CA ILE A 56 -9.22 -0.62 -1.18
C ILE A 56 -7.98 -1.49 -0.96
N ALA A 57 -6.86 -1.24 -1.68
CA ALA A 57 -5.63 -2.00 -1.47
C ALA A 57 -4.99 -1.69 -0.13
N ILE A 58 -4.98 -0.41 0.27
CA ILE A 58 -4.46 0.05 1.56
C ILE A 58 -5.36 -0.44 2.70
N GLU A 59 -6.68 -0.34 2.54
CA GLU A 59 -7.67 -0.87 3.48
C GLU A 59 -7.45 -2.38 3.73
N ASN A 60 -7.35 -3.17 2.65
CA ASN A 60 -7.11 -4.61 2.76
C ASN A 60 -5.84 -4.94 3.55
N LEU A 61 -4.74 -4.20 3.31
CA LEU A 61 -3.51 -4.37 4.06
C LEU A 61 -3.71 -4.06 5.55
N ILE A 62 -4.34 -2.92 5.85
CA ILE A 62 -4.56 -2.47 7.24
C ILE A 62 -5.46 -3.45 7.98
N ILE A 63 -6.59 -3.85 7.38
CA ILE A 63 -7.53 -4.81 7.99
C ILE A 63 -6.85 -6.15 8.23
N ARG A 64 -6.10 -6.67 7.25
CA ARG A 64 -5.34 -7.93 7.43
C ARG A 64 -4.31 -7.83 8.55
N ALA A 65 -3.60 -6.71 8.63
CA ALA A 65 -2.59 -6.47 9.67
C ALA A 65 -3.21 -6.42 11.07
N ILE A 66 -4.32 -5.70 11.24
CA ILE A 66 -5.03 -5.58 12.52
C ILE A 66 -5.55 -6.95 12.99
N HIS A 67 -6.20 -7.70 12.09
CA HIS A 67 -6.77 -9.01 12.39
C HIS A 67 -5.76 -10.17 12.35
N GLN A 68 -4.50 -9.91 12.06
CA GLN A 68 -3.43 -10.93 11.96
C GLN A 68 -3.77 -12.04 10.95
N ASN A 69 -4.47 -11.71 9.89
CA ASN A 69 -4.83 -12.64 8.83
C ASN A 69 -3.62 -12.90 7.93
N GLU A 70 -2.79 -13.88 8.28
CA GLU A 70 -1.60 -14.24 7.51
C GLU A 70 -1.94 -14.68 6.08
N TYR A 71 -0.99 -14.44 5.18
CA TYR A 71 -1.07 -14.92 3.80
C TYR A 71 -0.72 -16.40 3.75
N ALA A 72 -1.52 -17.16 3.03
CA ALA A 72 -1.41 -18.60 2.84
C ALA A 72 -1.26 -18.97 1.35
N GLU A 73 -1.11 -20.25 1.05
CA GLU A 73 -0.90 -20.75 -0.30
C GLU A 73 -1.97 -20.31 -1.31
N ASN A 74 -3.22 -20.17 -0.84
CA ASN A 74 -4.34 -19.72 -1.67
C ASN A 74 -4.33 -18.22 -2.01
N ASP A 75 -3.46 -17.43 -1.37
CA ASP A 75 -3.30 -16.00 -1.63
C ASP A 75 -2.25 -15.70 -2.72
N VAL A 76 -1.50 -16.72 -3.15
CA VAL A 76 -0.39 -16.57 -4.09
C VAL A 76 -0.56 -17.43 -5.33
N PHE A 77 0.02 -17.00 -6.44
CA PHE A 77 -0.04 -17.72 -7.72
C PHE A 77 1.29 -17.63 -8.46
N PHE A 78 1.55 -18.58 -9.35
CA PHE A 78 2.77 -18.63 -10.17
C PHE A 78 2.49 -18.10 -11.57
N LEU A 79 3.27 -17.11 -12.00
CA LEU A 79 3.20 -16.54 -13.34
C LEU A 79 4.54 -15.90 -13.71
N ASN A 80 4.99 -16.10 -14.96
CA ASN A 80 6.24 -15.55 -15.49
C ASN A 80 7.45 -15.86 -14.58
N ASP A 81 7.61 -17.14 -14.24
CA ASP A 81 8.71 -17.69 -13.45
C ASP A 81 8.85 -17.10 -12.03
N LYS A 82 7.79 -16.49 -11.51
CA LYS A 82 7.73 -15.94 -10.16
C LYS A 82 6.42 -16.25 -9.46
N TRP A 83 6.48 -16.42 -8.17
CA TRP A 83 5.34 -16.40 -7.28
C TRP A 83 4.92 -14.95 -6.99
N GLN A 84 3.63 -14.68 -7.03
CA GLN A 84 3.04 -13.34 -6.95
C GLN A 84 1.80 -13.35 -6.07
N CYS A 85 1.43 -12.17 -5.57
CA CYS A 85 0.23 -11.96 -4.75
C CYS A 85 -0.55 -10.75 -5.27
N TYR A 86 -1.84 -10.92 -5.56
CA TYR A 86 -2.68 -9.83 -6.04
C TYR A 86 -2.83 -8.65 -5.08
N TYR A 87 -2.49 -8.83 -3.80
CA TYR A 87 -2.63 -7.80 -2.77
C TYR A 87 -1.33 -7.03 -2.47
N ALA A 88 -0.25 -7.31 -3.21
CA ALA A 88 1.05 -6.69 -3.01
C ALA A 88 1.65 -6.19 -4.33
N HIS A 89 2.60 -5.25 -4.24
CA HIS A 89 3.38 -4.81 -5.40
C HIS A 89 4.29 -5.93 -5.93
N SER A 90 4.66 -5.84 -7.19
CA SER A 90 5.53 -6.82 -7.85
C SER A 90 6.94 -6.93 -7.26
N ASP A 91 7.37 -5.96 -6.48
CA ASP A 91 8.67 -5.98 -5.81
C ASP A 91 8.77 -7.07 -4.74
N LEU A 92 7.62 -7.52 -4.20
CA LEU A 92 7.58 -8.64 -3.28
C LEU A 92 7.61 -10.01 -3.97
N SER A 93 7.40 -10.05 -5.31
CA SER A 93 7.41 -11.31 -6.06
C SER A 93 8.72 -12.09 -5.83
N ALA A 94 8.62 -13.41 -5.70
CA ALA A 94 9.75 -14.27 -5.39
C ALA A 94 9.82 -15.50 -6.30
N VAL A 95 11.00 -16.11 -6.39
CA VAL A 95 11.20 -17.33 -7.18
C VAL A 95 10.64 -18.58 -6.48
N SER A 96 10.50 -18.56 -5.15
CA SER A 96 9.83 -19.62 -4.40
C SER A 96 8.59 -19.13 -3.67
N LYS A 97 7.61 -20.03 -3.52
CA LYS A 97 6.35 -19.76 -2.83
C LYS A 97 6.59 -19.44 -1.36
N GLU A 98 7.45 -20.20 -0.72
CA GLU A 98 7.82 -20.06 0.69
C GLU A 98 8.44 -18.68 0.96
N GLN A 99 9.33 -18.24 0.06
CA GLN A 99 9.98 -16.94 0.18
C GLN A 99 8.96 -15.79 0.03
N LEU A 100 8.02 -15.91 -0.92
CA LEU A 100 6.96 -14.93 -1.08
C LEU A 100 6.08 -14.85 0.18
N LEU A 101 5.61 -16.01 0.69
CA LEU A 101 4.79 -16.05 1.91
C LEU A 101 5.53 -15.48 3.12
N LEU A 102 6.82 -15.78 3.26
CA LEU A 102 7.65 -15.20 4.31
C LEU A 102 7.74 -13.68 4.19
N ASN A 103 7.95 -13.16 2.98
CA ASN A 103 8.03 -11.71 2.74
C ASN A 103 6.70 -11.02 3.05
N LEU A 104 5.58 -11.57 2.57
CA LEU A 104 4.24 -11.04 2.83
C LEU A 104 3.92 -11.01 4.32
N ASN A 105 4.15 -12.12 5.03
CA ASN A 105 3.83 -12.21 6.46
C ASN A 105 4.76 -11.36 7.32
N ARG A 106 6.02 -11.19 6.92
CA ARG A 106 6.93 -10.23 7.55
C ARG A 106 6.44 -8.79 7.36
N GLY A 107 6.06 -8.41 6.13
CA GLY A 107 5.49 -7.09 5.84
C GLY A 107 4.19 -6.84 6.61
N LEU A 108 3.33 -7.86 6.73
CA LEU A 108 2.10 -7.79 7.51
C LEU A 108 2.36 -7.52 8.99
N ALA A 109 3.29 -8.27 9.59
CA ALA A 109 3.69 -8.10 10.98
C ALA A 109 4.34 -6.73 11.23
N GLN A 110 5.15 -6.25 10.27
CA GLN A 110 5.73 -4.90 10.31
C GLN A 110 4.65 -3.82 10.24
N THR A 111 3.69 -3.95 9.32
CA THR A 111 2.55 -3.03 9.19
C THR A 111 1.77 -2.95 10.51
N ARG A 112 1.41 -4.10 11.09
CA ARG A 112 0.70 -4.15 12.37
C ARG A 112 1.46 -3.45 13.48
N LYS A 113 2.73 -3.82 13.67
CA LYS A 113 3.59 -3.22 14.70
C LYS A 113 3.68 -1.71 14.55
N GLN A 114 3.69 -1.23 13.29
CA GLN A 114 3.76 0.19 13.02
C GLN A 114 2.43 0.90 13.26
N ILE A 115 1.29 0.31 12.91
CA ILE A 115 -0.04 0.85 13.22
C ILE A 115 -0.18 1.06 14.75
N GLU A 116 0.29 0.11 15.56
CA GLU A 116 0.24 0.19 17.02
C GLU A 116 1.13 1.30 17.61
N LYS A 117 2.19 1.72 16.91
CA LYS A 117 3.22 2.65 17.41
C LYS A 117 3.25 4.00 16.73
N ALA A 118 2.66 4.11 15.54
CA ALA A 118 2.74 5.32 14.75
C ALA A 118 2.07 6.49 15.46
N SER A 119 2.81 7.61 15.55
CA SER A 119 2.24 8.90 15.93
C SER A 119 1.50 9.55 14.76
N HIS A 120 1.92 9.23 13.53
CA HIS A 120 1.33 9.75 12.29
C HIS A 120 1.28 8.65 11.23
N ILE A 121 0.16 8.58 10.52
CA ILE A 121 -0.04 7.74 9.35
C ILE A 121 -0.28 8.66 8.16
N LEU A 122 0.59 8.56 7.14
CA LEU A 122 0.47 9.32 5.90
C LEU A 122 0.00 8.39 4.79
N ILE A 123 -1.13 8.72 4.18
CA ILE A 123 -1.71 7.95 3.09
C ILE A 123 -1.76 8.81 1.84
N THR A 124 -1.25 8.27 0.72
CA THR A 124 -1.36 8.93 -0.59
C THR A 124 -2.06 8.04 -1.60
N LEU A 125 -3.19 8.49 -2.09
CA LEU A 125 -3.96 7.80 -3.10
C LEU A 125 -3.51 8.25 -4.49
N GLY A 126 -3.14 7.29 -5.34
CA GLY A 126 -2.69 7.58 -6.71
C GLY A 126 -3.80 7.49 -7.75
N THR A 127 -4.87 6.75 -7.47
CA THR A 127 -5.98 6.55 -8.40
C THR A 127 -7.24 6.05 -7.71
N ALA A 128 -8.41 6.44 -8.27
CA ALA A 128 -9.70 5.84 -7.94
C ALA A 128 -10.06 4.67 -8.88
N TRP A 129 -9.26 4.42 -9.94
CA TRP A 129 -9.46 3.27 -10.80
C TRP A 129 -8.92 2.00 -10.15
N VAL A 130 -9.76 0.95 -10.15
CA VAL A 130 -9.42 -0.37 -9.62
C VAL A 130 -9.66 -1.46 -10.66
N TYR A 131 -8.97 -2.57 -10.49
CA TYR A 131 -9.20 -3.79 -11.25
C TYR A 131 -9.81 -4.85 -10.34
N GLN A 132 -10.94 -5.42 -10.77
CA GLN A 132 -11.63 -6.50 -10.08
C GLN A 132 -11.43 -7.80 -10.84
N SER A 133 -10.89 -8.82 -10.19
CA SER A 133 -10.73 -10.15 -10.79
C SER A 133 -12.10 -10.76 -11.11
N LYS A 134 -12.31 -11.21 -12.34
CA LYS A 134 -13.55 -11.86 -12.78
C LYS A 134 -13.77 -13.21 -12.11
N SER A 135 -12.67 -13.91 -11.80
CA SER A 135 -12.76 -15.24 -11.17
C SER A 135 -13.13 -15.20 -9.71
N THR A 136 -12.67 -14.16 -8.96
CA THR A 136 -12.87 -14.07 -7.51
C THR A 136 -13.85 -12.97 -7.10
N GLY A 137 -14.16 -12.03 -7.99
CA GLY A 137 -14.93 -10.82 -7.68
C GLY A 137 -14.21 -9.82 -6.78
N LYS A 138 -12.93 -10.06 -6.43
CA LYS A 138 -12.16 -9.21 -5.53
C LYS A 138 -11.35 -8.16 -6.28
N VAL A 139 -11.23 -6.98 -5.69
CA VAL A 139 -10.33 -5.93 -6.18
C VAL A 139 -8.90 -6.32 -5.89
N VAL A 140 -8.01 -6.09 -6.85
CA VAL A 140 -6.58 -6.43 -6.77
C VAL A 140 -5.74 -5.16 -6.69
N ALA A 141 -4.68 -5.19 -5.89
CA ALA A 141 -3.72 -4.09 -5.80
C ALA A 141 -2.79 -4.06 -7.03
N ASN A 142 -2.48 -5.22 -7.59
CA ASN A 142 -1.62 -5.34 -8.78
C ASN A 142 -2.08 -6.52 -9.64
N CYS A 143 -2.19 -6.30 -10.95
CA CYS A 143 -2.56 -7.34 -11.92
C CYS A 143 -1.40 -8.26 -12.32
N HIS A 144 -0.15 -7.96 -11.97
CA HIS A 144 1.06 -8.75 -12.22
C HIS A 144 1.23 -9.23 -13.67
N LYS A 145 0.83 -8.42 -14.67
CA LYS A 145 0.84 -8.75 -16.10
C LYS A 145 -0.06 -9.94 -16.49
N VAL A 146 -0.97 -10.34 -15.62
CA VAL A 146 -2.09 -11.23 -16.01
C VAL A 146 -2.90 -10.52 -17.10
N PRO A 147 -3.36 -11.22 -18.17
CA PRO A 147 -4.10 -10.60 -19.25
C PRO A 147 -5.26 -9.75 -18.76
N GLN A 148 -5.39 -8.54 -19.32
CA GLN A 148 -6.41 -7.57 -18.88
C GLN A 148 -7.86 -8.09 -19.00
N LYS A 149 -8.13 -9.01 -19.92
CA LYS A 149 -9.43 -9.68 -20.07
C LYS A 149 -9.92 -10.42 -18.82
N GLU A 150 -9.02 -10.76 -17.90
CA GLU A 150 -9.33 -11.45 -16.64
C GLU A 150 -9.83 -10.49 -15.55
N PHE A 151 -9.85 -9.18 -15.84
CA PHE A 151 -10.27 -8.16 -14.90
C PHE A 151 -11.34 -7.25 -15.49
N ASP A 152 -12.21 -6.74 -14.61
CA ASP A 152 -13.08 -5.60 -14.88
C ASP A 152 -12.46 -4.34 -14.28
N LYS A 153 -12.33 -3.30 -15.11
CA LYS A 153 -11.85 -1.99 -14.66
C LYS A 153 -13.02 -1.16 -14.17
N LYS A 154 -12.95 -0.66 -12.93
CA LYS A 154 -14.00 0.13 -12.29
C LYS A 154 -13.44 1.43 -11.74
N LEU A 155 -14.25 2.48 -11.78
CA LEU A 155 -13.99 3.73 -11.09
C LEU A 155 -14.72 3.68 -9.75
N LEU A 156 -13.99 3.84 -8.64
CA LEU A 156 -14.58 3.98 -7.31
C LEU A 156 -15.33 5.31 -7.20
N SER A 157 -16.49 5.30 -6.60
CA SER A 157 -17.17 6.52 -6.16
C SER A 157 -16.48 7.11 -4.93
N ILE A 158 -16.86 8.34 -4.56
CA ILE A 158 -16.41 8.96 -3.31
C ILE A 158 -16.83 8.09 -2.13
N ASP A 159 -18.08 7.64 -2.11
CA ASP A 159 -18.61 6.78 -1.04
C ASP A 159 -17.86 5.44 -0.89
N ASP A 160 -17.30 4.90 -1.99
CA ASP A 160 -16.49 3.68 -1.96
C ASP A 160 -15.08 3.92 -1.36
N ILE A 161 -14.61 5.16 -1.38
CA ILE A 161 -13.29 5.56 -0.87
C ILE A 161 -13.38 5.97 0.61
N GLU A 162 -14.51 6.51 1.04
CA GLU A 162 -14.73 7.05 2.40
C GLU A 162 -15.28 6.01 3.40
N LYS A 163 -15.63 4.79 2.93
CA LYS A 163 -16.06 3.67 3.78
C LYS A 163 -14.90 3.04 4.54
#